data_58b2c33bc68289a9c761171d7ceaf8dd
#
_entry.id   58b2c33bc68289a9c761171d7ceaf8dd
#
_cell.length_a   1.000
_cell.length_b   1.000
_cell.length_c   1.000
_cell.angle_alpha   90.00
_cell.angle_beta   90.00
_cell.angle_gamma   90.00
#
_symmetry.space_group_name_H-M   'P 1'
#
loop_
_entity.id
_entity.type
_entity.pdbx_description
1 polymer ?
#
loop_
_entity_poly.entity_id
_entity_poly.type
_entity_poly.pdbx_seq_one_letter_code
_entity_poly.pdbx_strand_id
1 'polypeptide(L)'
;MIIIKKKKKSYEVFPIGSPKGALNSKRIPSFIGILKFKRENNDIYISRFIAKYENEEKLLPPSDVLKLLKSQAVFIVEKDELLEEFLKKQGIKVRFTHICDFCAYEGNITIINSKNTYKMNNQLICKECALNTIKSELNQQGYDKSVFRNFKELFERSGNLEEIIKVIHHKFNELNSNYTLYDKIKADKVSKIPDIDMKRLKIPKDFKNILIKHGNKKLLPVQYLAIKEGLLKGKNILAVSATGSGKTLIGELAGVPKAMEGKKF
;
A
#
# COMPACT_ATOMS: atom_id res chain seq x y z
N MET A 1 -26.31 6.34 19.62
CA MET A 1 -25.41 7.48 19.36
C MET A 1 -25.60 7.97 17.94
N ILE A 2 -25.32 9.24 17.67
CA ILE A 2 -25.47 9.86 16.35
C ILE A 2 -24.11 10.36 15.90
N ILE A 3 -23.73 10.02 14.69
CA ILE A 3 -22.49 10.56 14.06
C ILE A 3 -22.89 11.51 12.94
N ILE A 4 -22.25 12.67 12.87
CA ILE A 4 -22.48 13.68 11.85
C ILE A 4 -21.19 13.92 11.07
N LYS A 5 -21.25 13.74 9.75
CA LYS A 5 -20.15 13.96 8.81
C LYS A 5 -20.48 15.07 7.85
N LYS A 6 -19.57 16.02 7.66
CA LYS A 6 -19.72 17.11 6.71
C LYS A 6 -19.66 16.62 5.27
N LYS A 7 -20.49 17.16 4.40
CA LYS A 7 -20.42 17.08 2.93
C LYS A 7 -20.34 18.50 2.36
N LYS A 8 -20.08 18.65 1.08
CA LYS A 8 -19.89 19.97 0.44
C LYS A 8 -20.95 21.01 0.78
N LYS A 9 -22.25 20.63 0.82
CA LYS A 9 -23.39 21.55 1.07
C LYS A 9 -24.43 20.99 2.06
N SER A 10 -24.08 19.96 2.81
CA SER A 10 -24.99 19.26 3.73
C SER A 10 -24.19 18.46 4.75
N TYR A 11 -24.90 17.84 5.68
CA TYR A 11 -24.31 16.93 6.66
C TYR A 11 -25.00 15.58 6.56
N GLU A 12 -24.22 14.52 6.60
CA GLU A 12 -24.76 13.17 6.75
C GLU A 12 -24.88 12.85 8.23
N VAL A 13 -26.03 12.32 8.61
CA VAL A 13 -26.36 11.97 10.00
C VAL A 13 -26.59 10.46 10.07
N PHE A 14 -25.83 9.79 10.90
CA PHE A 14 -25.86 8.34 11.05
C PHE A 14 -26.30 7.96 12.48
N PRO A 15 -27.57 7.67 12.72
CA PRO A 15 -28.03 7.14 13.99
C PRO A 15 -27.60 5.67 14.12
N ILE A 16 -26.80 5.38 15.14
CA ILE A 16 -26.28 4.04 15.40
C ILE A 16 -26.79 3.57 16.76
N GLY A 17 -27.26 2.34 16.84
CA GLY A 17 -27.66 1.72 18.11
C GLY A 17 -26.51 1.71 19.13
N SER A 18 -26.85 1.59 20.41
CA SER A 18 -25.87 1.49 21.50
C SER A 18 -24.84 0.39 21.24
N PRO A 19 -23.57 0.58 21.57
CA PRO A 19 -22.51 -0.36 21.27
C PRO A 19 -22.66 -1.63 22.14
N LYS A 20 -23.34 -2.64 21.61
CA LYS A 20 -23.18 -4.01 22.10
C LYS A 20 -22.01 -4.60 21.29
N GLY A 21 -20.79 -4.54 21.80
CA GLY A 21 -19.61 -5.09 21.14
C GLY A 21 -18.43 -4.10 21.04
N ALA A 22 -17.33 -4.52 20.41
CA ALA A 22 -16.12 -3.70 20.25
C ALA A 22 -16.43 -2.40 19.47
N LEU A 23 -15.90 -1.27 19.92
CA LEU A 23 -16.06 0.04 19.29
C LEU A 23 -15.66 0.05 17.81
N ASN A 24 -14.80 -0.87 17.39
CA ASN A 24 -14.20 -0.94 16.06
C ASN A 24 -14.97 -1.87 15.10
N SER A 25 -16.15 -2.36 15.45
CA SER A 25 -16.96 -3.18 14.55
C SER A 25 -17.73 -2.33 13.55
N LYS A 26 -17.89 -2.84 12.33
CA LYS A 26 -18.73 -2.26 11.29
C LYS A 26 -20.19 -2.23 11.75
N ARG A 27 -20.86 -1.09 11.63
CA ARG A 27 -22.23 -0.88 12.10
C ARG A 27 -23.08 -0.31 11.00
N ILE A 28 -24.30 -0.81 10.91
CA ILE A 28 -25.31 -0.31 9.99
C ILE A 28 -26.12 0.75 10.75
N PRO A 29 -26.19 1.99 10.26
CA PRO A 29 -27.06 3.00 10.84
C PRO A 29 -28.53 2.65 10.58
N SER A 30 -29.43 3.08 11.46
CA SER A 30 -30.87 2.87 11.27
C SER A 30 -31.42 3.54 10.01
N PHE A 31 -30.78 4.61 9.59
CA PHE A 31 -30.99 5.32 8.34
C PHE A 31 -29.81 6.26 8.09
N ILE A 32 -29.71 6.82 6.89
CA ILE A 32 -28.76 7.89 6.57
C ILE A 32 -29.53 9.20 6.43
N GLY A 33 -29.32 10.13 7.37
CA GLY A 33 -29.94 11.45 7.35
C GLY A 33 -29.15 12.43 6.49
N ILE A 34 -29.82 13.24 5.67
CA ILE A 34 -29.21 14.37 4.97
C ILE A 34 -29.75 15.65 5.61
N LEU A 35 -28.89 16.35 6.35
CA LEU A 35 -29.20 17.55 7.10
C LEU A 35 -28.70 18.79 6.36
N LYS A 36 -29.54 19.79 6.16
CA LYS A 36 -29.17 21.09 5.61
C LYS A 36 -29.58 22.20 6.55
N PHE A 37 -28.71 23.19 6.69
CA PHE A 37 -28.97 24.40 7.44
C PHE A 37 -29.21 25.58 6.51
N LYS A 38 -29.90 26.58 7.05
CA LYS A 38 -30.02 27.91 6.49
C LYS A 38 -29.73 28.93 7.57
N ARG A 39 -29.10 30.06 7.20
CA ARG A 39 -28.79 31.14 8.13
C ARG A 39 -29.62 32.35 7.71
N GLU A 40 -30.43 32.87 8.62
CA GLU A 40 -31.23 34.09 8.43
C GLU A 40 -31.12 34.92 9.71
N ASN A 41 -30.94 36.22 9.57
CA ASN A 41 -30.86 37.18 10.70
C ASN A 41 -29.97 36.75 11.85
N ASN A 42 -28.79 36.19 11.52
CA ASN A 42 -27.82 35.64 12.49
C ASN A 42 -28.25 34.33 13.21
N ASP A 43 -29.39 33.77 12.91
CA ASP A 43 -29.85 32.51 13.44
C ASP A 43 -29.67 31.36 12.43
N ILE A 44 -29.27 30.19 12.95
CA ILE A 44 -29.06 28.99 12.18
C ILE A 44 -30.22 28.03 12.49
N TYR A 45 -30.91 27.57 11.44
CA TYR A 45 -32.00 26.61 11.60
C TYR A 45 -31.94 25.50 10.56
N ILE A 46 -32.60 24.38 10.89
CA ILE A 46 -32.71 23.23 9.98
C ILE A 46 -33.64 23.61 8.84
N SER A 47 -33.10 23.70 7.63
CA SER A 47 -33.91 24.01 6.44
C SER A 47 -34.51 22.73 5.82
N ARG A 48 -33.82 21.60 5.95
CA ARG A 48 -34.28 20.33 5.40
C ARG A 48 -33.57 19.16 6.08
N PHE A 49 -34.33 18.09 6.35
CA PHE A 49 -33.79 16.82 6.78
C PHE A 49 -34.50 15.67 6.05
N ILE A 50 -33.74 14.86 5.31
CA ILE A 50 -34.23 13.67 4.63
C ILE A 50 -33.62 12.45 5.28
N ALA A 51 -34.42 11.56 5.82
CA ALA A 51 -33.99 10.25 6.30
C ALA A 51 -34.15 9.22 5.17
N LYS A 52 -33.04 8.62 4.77
CA LYS A 52 -32.95 7.57 3.75
C LYS A 52 -32.88 6.22 4.43
N TYR A 53 -33.90 5.44 4.27
CA TYR A 53 -33.97 4.03 4.64
C TYR A 53 -33.61 3.18 3.41
N GLU A 54 -33.49 1.87 3.57
CA GLU A 54 -33.17 0.98 2.44
C GLU A 54 -34.13 1.12 1.25
N ASN A 55 -35.44 1.25 1.51
CA ASN A 55 -36.49 1.24 0.50
C ASN A 55 -37.32 2.52 0.43
N GLU A 56 -37.06 3.52 1.27
CA GLU A 56 -37.86 4.75 1.29
C GLU A 56 -37.03 5.94 1.76
N GLU A 57 -37.47 7.12 1.35
CA GLU A 57 -36.97 8.39 1.87
C GLU A 57 -38.09 9.13 2.58
N LYS A 58 -37.84 9.66 3.77
CA LYS A 58 -38.81 10.44 4.55
C LYS A 58 -38.25 11.82 4.85
N LEU A 59 -39.06 12.84 4.60
CA LEU A 59 -38.77 14.19 5.07
C LEU A 59 -39.21 14.31 6.53
N LEU A 60 -38.28 14.60 7.41
CA LEU A 60 -38.58 14.82 8.83
C LEU A 60 -38.66 16.30 9.15
N PRO A 61 -39.67 16.72 9.95
CA PRO A 61 -39.79 18.09 10.42
C PRO A 61 -38.62 18.46 11.35
N PRO A 62 -38.19 19.72 11.39
CA PRO A 62 -37.09 20.19 12.24
C PRO A 62 -37.22 19.84 13.72
N SER A 63 -38.45 19.84 14.25
CA SER A 63 -38.76 19.47 15.63
C SER A 63 -38.38 18.04 15.94
N ASP A 64 -38.63 17.09 15.04
CA ASP A 64 -38.35 15.70 15.24
C ASP A 64 -36.83 15.40 15.09
N VAL A 65 -36.17 16.12 14.18
CA VAL A 65 -34.71 16.08 14.07
C VAL A 65 -34.05 16.59 15.35
N LEU A 66 -34.54 17.67 15.94
CA LEU A 66 -34.05 18.18 17.21
C LEU A 66 -34.29 17.19 18.36
N LYS A 67 -35.46 16.56 18.44
CA LYS A 67 -35.74 15.49 19.41
C LYS A 67 -34.74 14.33 19.24
N LEU A 68 -34.51 13.91 18.00
CA LEU A 68 -33.55 12.86 17.69
C LEU A 68 -32.12 13.23 18.16
N LEU A 69 -31.65 14.43 17.83
CA LEU A 69 -30.31 14.89 18.22
C LEU A 69 -30.15 15.06 19.74
N LYS A 70 -31.23 15.43 20.45
CA LYS A 70 -31.24 15.57 21.93
C LYS A 70 -31.34 14.23 22.65
N SER A 71 -31.91 13.20 22.03
CA SER A 71 -32.14 11.90 22.66
C SER A 71 -30.89 11.04 22.77
N GLN A 72 -29.81 11.37 22.07
CA GLN A 72 -28.61 10.54 21.98
C GLN A 72 -27.32 11.38 22.04
N ALA A 73 -26.22 10.74 22.38
CA ALA A 73 -24.90 11.37 22.31
C ALA A 73 -24.53 11.68 20.85
N VAL A 74 -24.15 12.94 20.58
CA VAL A 74 -23.81 13.43 19.25
C VAL A 74 -22.28 13.50 19.11
N PHE A 75 -21.80 12.94 18.01
CA PHE A 75 -20.39 12.96 17.61
C PHE A 75 -20.25 13.61 16.23
N ILE A 76 -19.27 14.46 16.06
CA ILE A 76 -18.92 15.04 14.76
C ILE A 76 -17.55 14.54 14.31
N VAL A 77 -17.42 14.31 13.01
CA VAL A 77 -16.19 13.76 12.42
C VAL A 77 -15.15 14.85 12.20
N GLU A 78 -15.60 16.03 11.77
CA GLU A 78 -14.75 17.17 11.43
C GLU A 78 -15.26 18.42 12.15
N LYS A 79 -14.33 19.31 12.53
CA LYS A 79 -14.69 20.62 13.08
C LYS A 79 -15.43 21.44 12.04
N ASP A 80 -16.58 21.97 12.43
CA ASP A 80 -17.39 22.84 11.58
C ASP A 80 -18.11 23.86 12.44
N GLU A 81 -17.74 25.13 12.27
CA GLU A 81 -18.24 26.23 13.08
C GLU A 81 -19.76 26.38 13.03
N LEU A 82 -20.38 26.22 11.85
CA LEU A 82 -21.81 26.35 11.67
C LEU A 82 -22.56 25.23 12.41
N LEU A 83 -22.10 24.00 12.28
CA LEU A 83 -22.70 22.86 12.97
C LEU A 83 -22.50 22.96 14.49
N GLU A 84 -21.30 23.32 14.94
CA GLU A 84 -20.98 23.46 16.36
C GLU A 84 -21.78 24.58 17.03
N GLU A 85 -21.91 25.75 16.33
CA GLU A 85 -22.72 26.88 16.80
C GLU A 85 -24.19 26.46 16.94
N PHE A 86 -24.75 25.78 15.93
CA PHE A 86 -26.13 25.30 15.96
C PHE A 86 -26.35 24.32 17.12
N LEU A 87 -25.51 23.30 17.26
CA LEU A 87 -25.65 22.28 18.31
C LEU A 87 -25.52 22.91 19.72
N LYS A 88 -24.59 23.84 19.90
CA LYS A 88 -24.40 24.56 21.15
C LYS A 88 -25.63 25.41 21.50
N LYS A 89 -26.21 26.18 20.54
CA LYS A 89 -27.45 26.92 20.73
C LYS A 89 -28.63 26.03 21.14
N GLN A 90 -28.66 24.77 20.65
CA GLN A 90 -29.67 23.79 21.02
C GLN A 90 -29.39 23.05 22.35
N GLY A 91 -28.30 23.37 23.05
CA GLY A 91 -27.92 22.72 24.29
C GLY A 91 -27.39 21.28 24.11
N ILE A 92 -26.96 20.93 22.90
CA ILE A 92 -26.46 19.58 22.58
C ILE A 92 -24.95 19.55 22.77
N LYS A 93 -24.47 18.66 23.66
CA LYS A 93 -23.02 18.45 23.87
C LYS A 93 -22.42 17.66 22.70
N VAL A 94 -21.39 18.25 22.11
CA VAL A 94 -20.69 17.67 20.95
C VAL A 94 -19.43 16.96 21.41
N ARG A 95 -19.14 15.81 20.82
CA ARG A 95 -17.91 15.06 20.94
C ARG A 95 -17.29 14.86 19.55
N PHE A 96 -15.97 14.70 19.49
CA PHE A 96 -15.28 14.41 18.24
C PHE A 96 -14.99 12.91 18.13
N THR A 97 -15.08 12.38 16.92
CA THR A 97 -14.71 11.01 16.62
C THR A 97 -14.18 10.90 15.19
N HIS A 98 -13.37 9.88 14.93
CA HIS A 98 -12.98 9.53 13.57
C HIS A 98 -13.72 8.29 13.11
N ILE A 99 -14.07 8.24 11.85
CA ILE A 99 -14.72 7.09 11.22
C ILE A 99 -13.94 6.64 10.00
N CYS A 100 -14.11 5.39 9.62
CA CYS A 100 -13.55 4.85 8.39
C CYS A 100 -14.24 5.46 7.18
N ASP A 101 -13.51 6.14 6.31
CA ASP A 101 -14.06 6.77 5.12
C ASP A 101 -14.63 5.76 4.12
N PHE A 102 -14.00 4.59 3.98
CA PHE A 102 -14.49 3.54 3.07
C PHE A 102 -15.79 2.92 3.58
N CYS A 103 -15.87 2.61 4.88
CA CYS A 103 -17.13 2.15 5.46
C CYS A 103 -18.24 3.19 5.29
N ALA A 104 -17.94 4.47 5.54
CA ALA A 104 -18.92 5.54 5.41
C ALA A 104 -19.39 5.74 3.97
N TYR A 105 -18.52 5.50 2.98
CA TYR A 105 -18.90 5.52 1.57
C TYR A 105 -19.91 4.42 1.22
N GLU A 106 -19.77 3.24 1.83
CA GLU A 106 -20.70 2.11 1.70
C GLU A 106 -21.97 2.24 2.56
N GLY A 107 -22.17 3.37 3.25
CA GLY A 107 -23.30 3.58 4.16
C GLY A 107 -23.17 2.90 5.52
N ASN A 108 -21.98 2.39 5.85
CA ASN A 108 -21.69 1.75 7.14
C ASN A 108 -20.81 2.67 7.99
N ILE A 109 -20.83 2.44 9.30
CA ILE A 109 -20.00 3.22 10.23
C ILE A 109 -19.07 2.31 11.00
N THR A 110 -17.79 2.58 10.91
CA THR A 110 -16.75 2.00 11.79
C THR A 110 -16.00 3.13 12.45
N ILE A 111 -16.09 3.22 13.77
CA ILE A 111 -15.33 4.19 14.56
C ILE A 111 -13.88 3.71 14.61
N ILE A 112 -12.96 4.62 14.33
CA ILE A 112 -11.52 4.35 14.34
C ILE A 112 -10.84 5.17 15.44
N ASN A 113 -9.72 4.66 15.94
CA ASN A 113 -8.90 5.32 16.96
C ASN A 113 -7.43 5.29 16.50
N SER A 114 -6.55 5.96 17.25
CA SER A 114 -5.12 6.06 16.92
C SER A 114 -4.40 4.71 16.71
N LYS A 115 -4.91 3.62 17.30
CA LYS A 115 -4.30 2.28 17.19
C LYS A 115 -4.78 1.48 15.97
N ASN A 116 -5.96 1.82 15.40
CA ASN A 116 -6.61 1.05 14.34
C ASN A 116 -6.93 1.93 13.11
N THR A 117 -6.15 2.99 12.90
CA THR A 117 -6.32 3.93 11.80
C THR A 117 -5.18 3.78 10.82
N TYR A 118 -5.51 3.57 9.56
CA TYR A 118 -4.58 3.52 8.44
C TYR A 118 -4.92 4.64 7.47
N LYS A 119 -3.91 5.11 6.76
CA LYS A 119 -4.08 6.17 5.75
C LYS A 119 -3.94 5.61 4.35
N MET A 120 -4.79 6.11 3.46
CA MET A 120 -4.70 5.86 2.03
C MET A 120 -5.25 7.08 1.28
N ASN A 121 -4.43 7.74 0.46
CA ASN A 121 -4.83 8.93 -0.31
C ASN A 121 -5.52 10.02 0.55
N ASN A 122 -4.95 10.33 1.71
CA ASN A 122 -5.50 11.26 2.72
C ASN A 122 -6.82 10.83 3.38
N GLN A 123 -7.31 9.62 3.13
CA GLN A 123 -8.48 9.05 3.79
C GLN A 123 -8.07 8.21 4.98
N LEU A 124 -8.91 8.21 6.02
CA LEU A 124 -8.73 7.38 7.20
C LEU A 124 -9.56 6.11 7.08
N ILE A 125 -8.93 4.95 7.17
CA ILE A 125 -9.59 3.66 6.98
C ILE A 125 -9.34 2.70 8.13
N CYS A 126 -10.28 1.79 8.38
CA CYS A 126 -10.15 0.75 9.39
C CYS A 126 -9.31 -0.44 8.88
N LYS A 127 -8.88 -1.31 9.79
CA LYS A 127 -8.06 -2.50 9.47
C LYS A 127 -8.72 -3.41 8.43
N GLU A 128 -10.03 -3.62 8.54
CA GLU A 128 -10.76 -4.48 7.60
C GLU A 128 -10.73 -3.91 6.19
N CYS A 129 -11.03 -2.61 6.03
CA CYS A 129 -10.93 -1.95 4.73
C CYS A 129 -9.51 -1.95 4.17
N ALA A 130 -8.48 -1.74 5.01
CA ALA A 130 -7.09 -1.83 4.59
C ALA A 130 -6.72 -3.22 4.06
N LEU A 131 -7.13 -4.29 4.74
CA LEU A 131 -6.91 -5.66 4.30
C LEU A 131 -7.67 -6.00 3.01
N ASN A 132 -8.91 -5.53 2.88
CA ASN A 132 -9.69 -5.69 1.66
C ASN A 132 -9.06 -4.95 0.48
N THR A 133 -8.50 -3.76 0.70
CA THR A 133 -7.74 -3.03 -0.31
C THR A 133 -6.51 -3.84 -0.76
N ILE A 134 -5.69 -4.34 0.16
CA ILE A 134 -4.54 -5.19 -0.17
C ILE A 134 -4.98 -6.38 -1.01
N LYS A 135 -6.04 -7.07 -0.61
CA LYS A 135 -6.57 -8.24 -1.34
C LYS A 135 -7.04 -7.88 -2.74
N SER A 136 -7.74 -6.75 -2.89
CA SER A 136 -8.21 -6.26 -4.19
C SER A 136 -7.04 -5.93 -5.13
N GLU A 137 -6.04 -5.20 -4.61
CA GLU A 137 -4.86 -4.81 -5.39
C GLU A 137 -4.04 -6.03 -5.84
N LEU A 138 -3.83 -7.01 -4.96
CA LEU A 138 -3.16 -8.26 -5.32
C LEU A 138 -3.92 -9.00 -6.43
N ASN A 139 -5.24 -9.10 -6.33
CA ASN A 139 -6.07 -9.74 -7.36
C ASN A 139 -5.98 -8.99 -8.69
N GLN A 140 -6.02 -7.65 -8.69
CA GLN A 140 -5.91 -6.83 -9.90
C GLN A 140 -4.54 -6.97 -10.59
N GLN A 141 -3.48 -7.17 -9.80
CA GLN A 141 -2.12 -7.41 -10.31
C GLN A 141 -1.88 -8.89 -10.71
N GLY A 142 -2.88 -9.77 -10.54
CA GLY A 142 -2.78 -11.17 -10.93
C GLY A 142 -1.97 -12.04 -9.97
N TYR A 143 -1.74 -11.60 -8.73
CA TYR A 143 -1.06 -12.43 -7.72
C TYR A 143 -1.94 -13.61 -7.28
N ASP A 144 -1.30 -14.74 -6.99
CA ASP A 144 -1.97 -15.89 -6.40
C ASP A 144 -2.52 -15.58 -5.00
N LYS A 145 -3.66 -16.21 -4.65
CA LYS A 145 -4.32 -15.99 -3.35
C LYS A 145 -3.44 -16.34 -2.14
N SER A 146 -2.48 -17.24 -2.31
CA SER A 146 -1.53 -17.64 -1.24
C SER A 146 -0.63 -16.48 -0.80
N VAL A 147 -0.35 -15.54 -1.71
CA VAL A 147 0.52 -14.39 -1.46
C VAL A 147 -0.11 -13.40 -0.46
N PHE A 148 -1.45 -13.34 -0.38
CA PHE A 148 -2.15 -12.43 0.54
C PHE A 148 -1.72 -12.58 2.00
N ARG A 149 -1.44 -13.81 2.46
CA ARG A 149 -0.98 -14.05 3.82
C ARG A 149 0.32 -13.29 4.13
N ASN A 150 1.27 -13.33 3.22
CA ASN A 150 2.57 -12.67 3.38
C ASN A 150 2.43 -11.14 3.43
N PHE A 151 1.60 -10.57 2.53
CA PHE A 151 1.33 -9.14 2.53
C PHE A 151 0.53 -8.67 3.75
N LYS A 152 -0.38 -9.50 4.26
CA LYS A 152 -1.07 -9.24 5.51
C LYS A 152 -0.10 -9.17 6.69
N GLU A 153 0.80 -10.13 6.83
CA GLU A 153 1.83 -10.15 7.88
C GLU A 153 2.77 -8.93 7.77
N LEU A 154 3.18 -8.58 6.56
CA LEU A 154 4.00 -7.40 6.30
C LEU A 154 3.26 -6.11 6.70
N PHE A 155 1.99 -5.98 6.33
CA PHE A 155 1.14 -4.88 6.71
C PHE A 155 0.95 -4.77 8.23
N GLU A 156 0.71 -5.88 8.91
CA GLU A 156 0.55 -5.90 10.37
C GLU A 156 1.83 -5.48 11.12
N ARG A 157 3.00 -5.73 10.56
CA ARG A 157 4.29 -5.28 11.11
C ARG A 157 4.59 -3.82 10.80
N SER A 158 4.37 -3.38 9.58
CA SER A 158 4.72 -2.02 9.13
C SER A 158 3.68 -0.97 9.57
N GLY A 159 2.40 -1.34 9.62
CA GLY A 159 1.30 -0.41 9.85
C GLY A 159 1.09 0.61 8.72
N ASN A 160 1.83 0.51 7.61
CA ASN A 160 1.82 1.49 6.52
C ASN A 160 1.20 0.89 5.25
N LEU A 161 -0.09 1.17 5.05
CA LEU A 161 -0.82 0.66 3.89
C LEU A 161 -0.28 1.20 2.56
N GLU A 162 0.07 2.50 2.51
CA GLU A 162 0.55 3.11 1.26
C GLU A 162 1.86 2.48 0.77
N GLU A 163 2.74 2.12 1.68
CA GLU A 163 3.97 1.38 1.32
C GLU A 163 3.66 -0.01 0.79
N ILE A 164 2.75 -0.73 1.44
CA ILE A 164 2.32 -2.06 0.98
C ILE A 164 1.75 -1.99 -0.43
N ILE A 165 0.87 -1.01 -0.70
CA ILE A 165 0.30 -0.82 -2.04
C ILE A 165 1.38 -0.48 -3.07
N LYS A 166 2.36 0.37 -2.71
CA LYS A 166 3.50 0.65 -3.58
C LYS A 166 4.29 -0.62 -3.92
N VAL A 167 4.50 -1.50 -2.94
CA VAL A 167 5.19 -2.78 -3.17
C VAL A 167 4.39 -3.68 -4.11
N ILE A 168 3.06 -3.77 -3.94
CA ILE A 168 2.19 -4.57 -4.81
C ILE A 168 2.23 -4.05 -6.26
N HIS A 169 2.22 -2.72 -6.44
CA HIS A 169 2.28 -2.08 -7.76
C HIS A 169 3.68 -1.99 -8.34
N HIS A 170 4.69 -2.37 -7.57
CA HIS A 170 6.07 -2.32 -8.06
C HIS A 170 6.24 -3.40 -9.12
N LYS A 171 5.84 -3.07 -10.34
CA LYS A 171 6.21 -3.87 -11.51
C LYS A 171 7.72 -3.87 -11.56
N PHE A 172 8.31 -5.06 -11.41
CA PHE A 172 9.70 -5.28 -11.80
C PHE A 172 9.82 -4.83 -13.27
N ASN A 173 10.21 -3.60 -13.45
CA ASN A 173 10.55 -3.13 -14.77
C ASN A 173 11.90 -3.79 -15.09
N GLU A 174 11.86 -4.96 -15.71
CA GLU A 174 13.04 -5.70 -16.17
C GLU A 174 13.97 -4.83 -17.01
N LEU A 175 13.45 -3.72 -17.53
CA LEU A 175 14.16 -2.74 -18.35
C LEU A 175 14.83 -1.63 -17.52
N ASN A 176 14.58 -1.52 -16.23
CA ASN A 176 15.18 -0.47 -15.42
C ASN A 176 16.42 -1.03 -14.67
N SER A 177 17.52 -1.11 -15.40
CA SER A 177 18.83 -1.58 -14.91
C SER A 177 19.41 -0.76 -13.73
N ASN A 178 18.68 0.27 -13.27
CA ASN A 178 19.14 1.15 -12.20
C ASN A 178 18.74 0.71 -10.80
N TYR A 179 17.92 -0.35 -10.64
CA TYR A 179 17.47 -0.84 -9.34
C TYR A 179 17.75 -2.33 -9.19
N THR A 180 18.27 -2.73 -8.05
CA THR A 180 18.40 -4.14 -7.68
C THR A 180 17.14 -4.62 -6.96
N LEU A 181 16.93 -5.94 -6.87
CA LEU A 181 15.82 -6.60 -6.20
C LEU A 181 15.65 -6.22 -4.71
N TYR A 182 16.68 -5.67 -4.09
CA TYR A 182 16.77 -5.45 -2.64
C TYR A 182 16.84 -3.98 -2.30
N ASP A 183 16.30 -3.12 -3.02
CA ASP A 183 16.28 -1.76 -2.71
C ASP A 183 16.88 -0.86 -3.71
N LYS A 184 16.50 0.22 -3.67
CA LYS A 184 16.98 1.54 -3.97
C LYS A 184 18.51 1.75 -4.11
N ILE A 185 19.29 0.66 -4.08
CA ILE A 185 20.71 0.70 -4.43
C ILE A 185 20.77 0.81 -5.95
N LYS A 186 21.09 2.01 -6.42
CA LYS A 186 21.37 2.24 -7.83
C LYS A 186 22.48 1.29 -8.23
N ALA A 187 22.22 0.44 -9.22
CA ALA A 187 23.31 -0.31 -9.84
C ALA A 187 24.30 0.72 -10.40
N ASP A 188 25.55 0.60 -9.99
CA ASP A 188 26.60 1.41 -10.61
C ASP A 188 26.52 1.21 -12.12
N LYS A 189 26.39 2.32 -12.85
CA LYS A 189 26.47 2.27 -14.31
C LYS A 189 27.84 1.74 -14.63
N VAL A 190 27.91 0.48 -15.03
CA VAL A 190 29.14 -0.10 -15.59
C VAL A 190 29.34 0.55 -16.95
N SER A 191 29.68 1.82 -16.91
CA SER A 191 29.98 2.61 -18.07
C SER A 191 31.32 2.14 -18.61
N LYS A 192 31.30 1.58 -19.84
CA LYS A 192 32.49 1.24 -20.65
C LYS A 192 33.29 0.04 -20.11
N ILE A 193 32.65 -1.12 -20.09
CA ILE A 193 33.43 -2.36 -20.02
C ILE A 193 34.10 -2.54 -21.37
N PRO A 194 35.44 -2.72 -21.42
CA PRO A 194 36.12 -2.99 -22.65
C PRO A 194 35.64 -4.32 -23.25
N ASP A 195 35.46 -4.34 -24.55
CA ASP A 195 35.09 -5.51 -25.32
C ASP A 195 36.30 -6.50 -25.34
N ILE A 196 36.32 -7.44 -24.40
CA ILE A 196 37.43 -8.38 -24.30
C ILE A 196 37.09 -9.69 -25.00
N ASP A 197 37.84 -9.95 -26.05
CA ASP A 197 37.78 -11.23 -26.74
C ASP A 197 38.29 -12.38 -25.86
N MET A 198 37.51 -13.46 -25.84
CA MET A 198 37.84 -14.72 -25.11
C MET A 198 39.24 -15.25 -25.49
N LYS A 199 39.69 -15.02 -26.72
CA LYS A 199 41.04 -15.40 -27.20
C LYS A 199 42.15 -14.80 -26.36
N ARG A 200 41.99 -13.65 -25.76
CA ARG A 200 42.99 -12.91 -24.99
C ARG A 200 43.12 -13.41 -23.53
N LEU A 201 42.21 -14.29 -23.07
CA LEU A 201 42.28 -14.81 -21.71
C LEU A 201 43.45 -15.79 -21.52
N LYS A 202 44.09 -15.69 -20.36
CA LYS A 202 45.15 -16.64 -19.93
C LYS A 202 44.52 -17.86 -19.25
N ILE A 203 43.90 -18.74 -20.05
CA ILE A 203 43.31 -20.02 -19.63
C ILE A 203 43.81 -21.13 -20.56
N PRO A 204 43.72 -22.42 -20.16
CA PRO A 204 44.14 -23.56 -20.97
C PRO A 204 43.55 -23.51 -22.39
N LYS A 205 44.40 -23.83 -23.37
CA LYS A 205 44.05 -23.68 -24.80
C LYS A 205 42.86 -24.51 -25.21
N ASP A 206 42.74 -25.75 -24.72
CA ASP A 206 41.63 -26.64 -25.04
C ASP A 206 40.31 -26.14 -24.47
N PHE A 207 40.30 -25.70 -23.22
CA PHE A 207 39.14 -25.09 -22.61
C PHE A 207 38.70 -23.83 -23.36
N LYS A 208 39.65 -22.99 -23.74
CA LYS A 208 39.38 -21.77 -24.55
C LYS A 208 38.70 -22.11 -25.88
N ASN A 209 39.21 -23.12 -26.56
CA ASN A 209 38.66 -23.58 -27.85
C ASN A 209 37.23 -24.09 -27.70
N ILE A 210 36.94 -24.83 -26.64
CA ILE A 210 35.61 -25.30 -26.31
C ILE A 210 34.67 -24.13 -26.09
N LEU A 211 35.04 -23.15 -25.27
CA LEU A 211 34.22 -21.96 -25.02
C LEU A 211 33.89 -21.19 -26.31
N ILE A 212 34.86 -20.97 -27.16
CA ILE A 212 34.67 -20.27 -28.45
C ILE A 212 33.78 -21.09 -29.39
N LYS A 213 33.94 -22.42 -29.45
CA LYS A 213 33.08 -23.30 -30.26
C LYS A 213 31.62 -23.25 -29.79
N HIS A 214 31.36 -23.09 -28.49
CA HIS A 214 30.03 -22.92 -27.91
C HIS A 214 29.50 -21.47 -27.96
N GLY A 215 30.11 -20.60 -28.72
CA GLY A 215 29.62 -19.24 -28.97
C GLY A 215 30.09 -18.18 -27.97
N ASN A 216 30.89 -18.54 -26.96
CA ASN A 216 31.43 -17.58 -25.99
C ASN A 216 32.64 -16.85 -26.59
N LYS A 217 32.42 -15.93 -27.51
CA LYS A 217 33.48 -15.18 -28.19
C LYS A 217 33.99 -13.98 -27.38
N LYS A 218 33.15 -13.39 -26.54
CA LYS A 218 33.41 -12.17 -25.75
C LYS A 218 32.95 -12.38 -24.33
N LEU A 219 33.58 -11.65 -23.39
CA LEU A 219 33.16 -11.64 -21.98
C LEU A 219 31.97 -10.74 -21.77
N LEU A 220 31.03 -11.22 -20.98
CA LEU A 220 29.97 -10.39 -20.44
C LEU A 220 30.50 -9.51 -19.29
N PRO A 221 29.83 -8.38 -18.98
CA PRO A 221 30.27 -7.42 -17.97
C PRO A 221 30.67 -8.04 -16.63
N VAL A 222 29.85 -8.92 -16.08
CA VAL A 222 30.09 -9.55 -14.78
C VAL A 222 31.30 -10.51 -14.83
N GLN A 223 31.51 -11.17 -15.95
CA GLN A 223 32.67 -12.07 -16.15
C GLN A 223 33.97 -11.27 -16.23
N TYR A 224 33.97 -10.16 -16.95
CA TYR A 224 35.11 -9.25 -17.00
C TYR A 224 35.48 -8.72 -15.61
N LEU A 225 34.50 -8.23 -14.85
CA LEU A 225 34.73 -7.72 -13.50
C LEU A 225 35.31 -8.81 -12.59
N ALA A 226 34.76 -10.03 -12.62
CA ALA A 226 35.29 -11.13 -11.83
C ALA A 226 36.74 -11.43 -12.17
N ILE A 227 37.11 -11.44 -13.46
CA ILE A 227 38.47 -11.67 -13.90
C ILE A 227 39.41 -10.53 -13.47
N LYS A 228 38.96 -9.28 -13.60
CA LYS A 228 39.68 -8.07 -13.18
C LYS A 228 40.00 -8.13 -11.68
N GLU A 229 39.05 -8.56 -10.85
CA GLU A 229 39.21 -8.69 -9.41
C GLU A 229 40.10 -9.87 -9.01
N GLY A 230 40.50 -10.75 -9.92
CA GLY A 230 41.49 -11.81 -9.69
C GLY A 230 40.93 -13.23 -9.67
N LEU A 231 39.82 -13.50 -10.33
CA LEU A 231 39.24 -14.83 -10.47
C LEU A 231 40.27 -15.86 -10.93
N LEU A 232 40.96 -15.55 -12.02
CA LEU A 232 42.00 -16.45 -12.58
C LEU A 232 43.26 -16.53 -11.74
N LYS A 233 43.42 -15.68 -10.73
CA LYS A 233 44.51 -15.72 -9.75
C LYS A 233 44.11 -16.48 -8.48
N GLY A 234 42.92 -17.07 -8.43
CA GLY A 234 42.45 -17.87 -7.31
C GLY A 234 41.91 -17.05 -6.13
N LYS A 235 41.59 -15.76 -6.31
CA LYS A 235 40.94 -14.98 -5.26
C LYS A 235 39.47 -15.42 -5.08
N ASN A 236 39.02 -15.39 -3.85
CA ASN A 236 37.59 -15.58 -3.55
C ASN A 236 36.79 -14.40 -4.05
N ILE A 237 35.73 -14.68 -4.83
CA ILE A 237 34.89 -13.66 -5.46
C ILE A 237 33.42 -13.95 -5.18
N LEU A 238 32.67 -12.93 -4.75
CA LEU A 238 31.22 -12.97 -4.68
C LEU A 238 30.66 -12.21 -5.90
N ALA A 239 30.06 -12.95 -6.85
CA ALA A 239 29.45 -12.38 -8.04
C ALA A 239 27.94 -12.31 -7.87
N VAL A 240 27.40 -11.10 -7.69
CA VAL A 240 25.97 -10.84 -7.59
C VAL A 240 25.51 -10.10 -8.84
N SER A 241 24.58 -10.70 -9.57
CA SER A 241 24.02 -10.08 -10.79
C SER A 241 22.70 -10.74 -11.17
N ALA A 242 21.95 -10.14 -12.09
CA ALA A 242 20.67 -10.67 -12.57
C ALA A 242 20.79 -12.07 -13.18
N THR A 243 19.70 -12.82 -13.23
CA THR A 243 19.61 -14.10 -13.95
C THR A 243 19.91 -13.88 -15.42
N GLY A 244 20.61 -14.82 -16.06
CA GLY A 244 21.01 -14.68 -17.48
C GLY A 244 22.24 -13.82 -17.72
N SER A 245 22.86 -13.22 -16.70
CA SER A 245 24.07 -12.38 -16.84
C SER A 245 25.38 -13.13 -17.08
N GLY A 246 25.33 -14.48 -17.15
CA GLY A 246 26.52 -15.32 -17.43
C GLY A 246 27.35 -15.69 -16.21
N LYS A 247 26.76 -15.75 -15.01
CA LYS A 247 27.42 -16.15 -13.77
C LYS A 247 28.00 -17.59 -13.83
N THR A 248 27.32 -18.51 -14.52
CA THR A 248 27.79 -19.90 -14.66
C THR A 248 29.18 -19.97 -15.23
N LEU A 249 29.47 -19.19 -16.27
CA LEU A 249 30.82 -19.16 -16.85
C LEU A 249 31.90 -18.63 -15.88
N ILE A 250 31.54 -17.82 -14.88
CA ILE A 250 32.48 -17.39 -13.83
C ILE A 250 32.94 -18.60 -13.03
N GLY A 251 32.00 -19.49 -12.63
CA GLY A 251 32.35 -20.74 -11.95
C GLY A 251 33.20 -21.67 -12.82
N GLU A 252 32.87 -21.81 -14.09
CA GLU A 252 33.66 -22.60 -15.04
C GLU A 252 35.06 -22.04 -15.24
N LEU A 253 35.21 -20.72 -15.39
CA LEU A 253 36.51 -20.06 -15.50
C LEU A 253 37.38 -20.21 -14.26
N ALA A 254 36.78 -20.34 -13.07
CA ALA A 254 37.48 -20.56 -11.82
C ALA A 254 37.91 -22.03 -11.63
N GLY A 255 37.02 -22.96 -12.00
CA GLY A 255 37.17 -24.39 -11.67
C GLY A 255 37.83 -25.22 -12.75
N VAL A 256 37.41 -25.09 -14.00
CA VAL A 256 37.90 -25.96 -15.07
C VAL A 256 39.41 -25.88 -15.27
N PRO A 257 40.09 -24.73 -15.26
CA PRO A 257 41.53 -24.66 -15.35
C PRO A 257 42.25 -25.44 -14.22
N LYS A 258 41.72 -25.36 -12.99
CA LYS A 258 42.28 -26.09 -11.84
C LYS A 258 42.05 -27.60 -11.93
N ALA A 259 40.86 -27.99 -12.41
CA ALA A 259 40.55 -29.39 -12.66
C ALA A 259 41.45 -30.01 -13.73
N MET A 260 41.78 -29.26 -14.78
CA MET A 260 42.73 -29.67 -15.81
C MET A 260 44.17 -29.84 -15.26
N GLU A 261 44.52 -29.17 -14.17
CA GLU A 261 45.76 -29.36 -13.42
C GLU A 261 45.69 -30.51 -12.40
N GLY A 262 44.62 -31.29 -12.38
CA GLY A 262 44.43 -32.41 -11.45
C GLY A 262 43.98 -31.99 -10.05
N LYS A 263 43.61 -30.73 -9.83
CA LYS A 263 43.10 -30.27 -8.53
C LYS A 263 41.59 -30.59 -8.42
N LYS A 264 41.16 -31.01 -7.24
CA LYS A 264 39.71 -31.12 -6.93
C LYS A 264 39.10 -29.74 -6.83
N PHE A 265 37.94 -29.62 -7.43
CA PHE A 265 37.13 -28.37 -7.41
C PHE A 265 35.79 -28.64 -6.77
#